data_35db372827c4c9872d196436cbb554d5
#
_entry.id   35db372827c4c9872d196436cbb554d5
#
_cell.length_a   1.000
_cell.length_b   1.000
_cell.length_c   1.000
_cell.angle_alpha   90.00
_cell.angle_beta   90.00
_cell.angle_gamma   90.00
#
_symmetry.space_group_name_H-M   'P 1'
#
loop_
_entity.id
_entity.type
_entity.pdbx_description
1 polymer ?
#
loop_
_entity_poly.entity_id
_entity_poly.type
_entity_poly.pdbx_seq_one_letter_code
_entity_poly.pdbx_strand_id
1 'polypeptide(L)'
;MKKLFKSAALIAASLLLAVNFSSCNKDPQPTTEEVNKAQKEAIVKQYLNHTVYPTYTSLAEKTEKLVENLETLKANKTQANVNAATVTFLEARKWWEMSEAFLFGAASDFGIDPHIDSWPLDEDAFNNLMASPNMIAALATDEDGTVAGEQLGNALLGFHGIEFILFREGQPRNVTEITDDMMTYIVAVSRDLRNRCFQLEVSWNADAPQAHKDLMEELEFNTTVNGGDNTYGVNMTEAGQAGSTFATFTNALEAIADGCLDIADEVGTSKIGKCHTGEDVTYVESPYSQKSITDFYDNITSIKNAYMGGMESQRDEALSLHTYIKDNNKELDTKALNAIENAMTKIQAMKAPFVQFYADASAGEAMEACQDLSDVMAEVKAEFAKIDRK
;
A
#
# COMPACT_ATOMS: atom_id res chain seq x y z
N MET A 1 -16.64 -25.86 30.94
CA MET A 1 -15.18 -26.02 30.94
C MET A 1 -14.56 -24.69 30.54
N LYS A 2 -14.22 -23.90 31.56
CA LYS A 2 -13.45 -22.65 31.43
C LYS A 2 -11.99 -22.99 31.63
N LYS A 3 -11.11 -22.61 30.72
CA LYS A 3 -9.68 -22.26 30.86
C LYS A 3 -9.01 -22.45 29.50
N LEU A 4 -8.51 -21.34 29.01
CA LEU A 4 -7.22 -21.11 28.34
C LEU A 4 -7.35 -19.98 27.34
N PHE A 5 -7.14 -18.77 27.79
CA PHE A 5 -6.58 -17.64 27.02
C PHE A 5 -6.14 -16.59 28.06
N LYS A 6 -4.94 -16.78 28.58
CA LYS A 6 -4.15 -15.78 29.29
C LYS A 6 -2.69 -16.18 29.10
N SER A 7 -2.05 -15.66 28.08
CA SER A 7 -0.60 -15.65 27.96
C SER A 7 -0.18 -14.87 26.69
N ALA A 8 -0.29 -13.56 26.67
CA ALA A 8 0.42 -12.70 25.74
C ALA A 8 0.67 -11.27 26.29
N ALA A 9 0.29 -11.00 27.53
CA ALA A 9 0.40 -9.66 28.09
C ALA A 9 1.50 -9.51 29.16
N LEU A 10 2.61 -10.26 29.07
CA LEU A 10 3.62 -10.31 30.15
C LEU A 10 5.07 -10.14 29.70
N ILE A 11 5.36 -9.64 28.52
CA ILE A 11 6.76 -9.40 28.09
C ILE A 11 7.17 -7.93 28.16
N ALA A 12 6.26 -6.98 28.06
CA ALA A 12 6.59 -5.55 28.17
C ALA A 12 6.75 -5.00 29.61
N ALA A 13 6.30 -5.76 30.63
CA ALA A 13 6.37 -5.30 32.03
C ALA A 13 7.52 -5.92 32.83
N SER A 14 8.33 -6.81 32.27
CA SER A 14 9.38 -7.53 33.00
C SER A 14 10.78 -6.91 32.92
N LEU A 15 10.98 -5.80 32.25
CA LEU A 15 12.27 -5.10 32.18
C LEU A 15 12.48 -4.07 33.32
N LEU A 16 11.52 -3.84 34.20
CA LEU A 16 11.61 -2.84 35.26
C LEU A 16 11.57 -3.37 36.70
N LEU A 17 11.56 -4.69 36.93
CA LEU A 17 11.47 -5.25 38.29
C LEU A 17 12.32 -6.51 38.48
N ALA A 18 13.64 -6.38 38.37
CA ALA A 18 14.56 -7.38 38.90
C ALA A 18 15.81 -6.72 39.49
N VAL A 19 15.64 -5.94 40.54
CA VAL A 19 16.75 -5.54 41.40
C VAL A 19 16.49 -6.15 42.76
N ASN A 20 17.05 -7.35 43.00
CA ASN A 20 17.67 -7.81 44.22
C ASN A 20 17.74 -9.35 44.22
N PHE A 21 18.86 -9.90 43.79
CA PHE A 21 19.51 -11.03 44.46
C PHE A 21 20.98 -11.10 44.04
N SER A 22 21.82 -11.00 45.03
CA SER A 22 23.27 -11.10 44.93
C SER A 22 23.74 -12.38 44.29
N SER A 23 24.46 -12.28 43.18
CA SER A 23 25.55 -13.18 42.82
C SER A 23 26.46 -12.47 41.83
N CYS A 24 27.76 -12.52 42.07
CA CYS A 24 28.79 -11.82 41.29
C CYS A 24 28.91 -12.40 39.88
N ASN A 25 28.27 -11.75 38.95
CA ASN A 25 28.65 -11.47 37.56
C ASN A 25 27.67 -10.37 37.08
N LYS A 26 28.09 -9.13 37.17
CA LYS A 26 27.32 -8.00 36.62
C LYS A 26 27.54 -8.00 35.11
N ASP A 27 26.61 -8.56 34.36
CA ASP A 27 26.46 -8.15 32.97
C ASP A 27 26.26 -6.63 32.99
N PRO A 28 27.00 -5.87 32.17
CA PRO A 28 26.84 -4.42 32.12
C PRO A 28 25.36 -4.10 31.79
N GLN A 29 24.76 -3.19 32.57
CA GLN A 29 23.40 -2.70 32.25
C GLN A 29 23.46 -2.02 30.89
N PRO A 30 22.46 -2.22 30.02
CA PRO A 30 22.44 -1.61 28.70
C PRO A 30 22.49 -0.08 28.82
N THR A 31 23.25 0.54 27.96
CA THR A 31 23.31 2.00 27.86
C THR A 31 21.99 2.59 27.36
N THR A 32 21.75 3.86 27.57
CA THR A 32 20.57 4.56 27.02
C THR A 32 20.50 4.43 25.50
N GLU A 33 21.63 4.47 24.83
CA GLU A 33 21.75 4.30 23.37
C GLU A 33 21.31 2.88 22.94
N GLU A 34 21.73 1.84 23.64
CA GLU A 34 21.31 0.46 23.35
C GLU A 34 19.81 0.27 23.58
N VAL A 35 19.24 0.86 24.62
CA VAL A 35 17.79 0.80 24.90
C VAL A 35 17.01 1.51 23.79
N ASN A 36 17.44 2.70 23.39
CA ASN A 36 16.80 3.46 22.30
C ASN A 36 16.90 2.70 20.96
N LYS A 37 18.04 2.09 20.67
CA LYS A 37 18.21 1.26 19.47
C LYS A 37 17.25 0.08 19.47
N ALA A 38 17.17 -0.67 20.58
CA ALA A 38 16.25 -1.81 20.70
C ALA A 38 14.76 -1.40 20.55
N GLN A 39 14.38 -0.24 21.06
CA GLN A 39 13.02 0.28 20.90
C GLN A 39 12.70 0.58 19.43
N LYS A 40 13.58 1.27 18.71
CA LYS A 40 13.41 1.58 17.29
C LYS A 40 13.36 0.30 16.43
N GLU A 41 14.24 -0.67 16.72
CA GLU A 41 14.20 -1.98 16.07
C GLU A 41 12.86 -2.69 16.27
N ALA A 42 12.32 -2.67 17.49
CA ALA A 42 11.02 -3.26 17.79
C ALA A 42 9.87 -2.58 17.04
N ILE A 43 9.91 -1.25 16.89
CA ILE A 43 8.94 -0.48 16.09
C ILE A 43 9.01 -0.86 14.62
N VAL A 44 10.22 -0.95 14.04
CA VAL A 44 10.41 -1.38 12.64
C VAL A 44 9.83 -2.79 12.43
N LYS A 45 10.12 -3.74 13.33
CA LYS A 45 9.58 -5.10 13.25
C LYS A 45 8.05 -5.12 13.37
N GLN A 46 7.49 -4.33 14.28
CA GLN A 46 6.05 -4.19 14.44
C GLN A 46 5.40 -3.63 13.16
N TYR A 47 5.96 -2.58 12.60
CA TYR A 47 5.51 -1.99 11.33
C TYR A 47 5.51 -3.00 10.19
N LEU A 48 6.60 -3.75 10.00
CA LEU A 48 6.68 -4.77 8.95
C LEU A 48 5.66 -5.88 9.15
N ASN A 49 5.60 -6.45 10.36
CA ASN A 49 4.77 -7.63 10.65
C ASN A 49 3.27 -7.33 10.69
N HIS A 50 2.86 -6.10 11.01
CA HIS A 50 1.46 -5.76 11.27
C HIS A 50 0.91 -4.63 10.38
N THR A 51 1.75 -4.10 9.46
CA THR A 51 1.32 -3.16 8.41
C THR A 51 1.75 -3.68 7.04
N VAL A 52 3.05 -3.75 6.73
CA VAL A 52 3.54 -4.00 5.37
C VAL A 52 3.22 -5.41 4.89
N TYR A 53 3.68 -6.43 5.62
CA TYR A 53 3.51 -7.83 5.19
C TYR A 53 2.04 -8.23 5.04
N PRO A 54 1.15 -8.00 6.03
CA PRO A 54 -0.24 -8.39 5.86
C PRO A 54 -0.98 -7.59 4.77
N THR A 55 -0.56 -6.35 4.47
CA THR A 55 -1.14 -5.58 3.36
C THR A 55 -0.75 -6.19 2.02
N TYR A 56 0.54 -6.44 1.77
CA TYR A 56 0.97 -7.03 0.50
C TYR A 56 0.55 -8.50 0.34
N THR A 57 0.49 -9.29 1.41
CA THR A 57 -0.10 -10.64 1.37
C THR A 57 -1.57 -10.60 0.96
N SER A 58 -2.34 -9.68 1.55
CA SER A 58 -3.76 -9.53 1.19
C SER A 58 -3.95 -9.03 -0.24
N LEU A 59 -3.09 -8.11 -0.71
CA LEU A 59 -3.09 -7.64 -2.09
C LEU A 59 -2.80 -8.79 -3.06
N ALA A 60 -1.77 -9.59 -2.79
CA ALA A 60 -1.40 -10.76 -3.58
C ALA A 60 -2.55 -11.78 -3.68
N GLU A 61 -3.16 -12.15 -2.54
CA GLU A 61 -4.31 -13.06 -2.50
C GLU A 61 -5.52 -12.53 -3.29
N LYS A 62 -5.79 -11.22 -3.21
CA LYS A 62 -6.94 -10.63 -3.90
C LYS A 62 -6.72 -10.45 -5.39
N THR A 63 -5.51 -10.16 -5.83
CA THR A 63 -5.19 -10.08 -7.26
C THR A 63 -5.15 -11.47 -7.89
N GLU A 64 -4.67 -12.51 -7.21
CA GLU A 64 -4.80 -13.89 -7.67
C GLU A 64 -6.28 -14.28 -7.82
N LYS A 65 -7.11 -13.98 -6.81
CA LYS A 65 -8.54 -14.23 -6.87
C LYS A 65 -9.25 -13.44 -7.98
N LEU A 66 -8.77 -12.24 -8.29
CA LEU A 66 -9.29 -11.44 -9.40
C LEU A 66 -9.02 -12.14 -10.75
N VAL A 67 -7.82 -12.68 -10.95
CA VAL A 67 -7.49 -13.48 -12.15
C VAL A 67 -8.45 -14.65 -12.29
N GLU A 68 -8.63 -15.47 -11.25
CA GLU A 68 -9.57 -16.60 -11.25
C GLU A 68 -11.00 -16.19 -11.64
N ASN A 69 -11.48 -15.07 -11.09
CA ASN A 69 -12.84 -14.58 -11.37
C ASN A 69 -12.96 -14.06 -12.82
N LEU A 70 -11.93 -13.42 -13.35
CA LEU A 70 -11.92 -12.95 -14.74
C LEU A 70 -11.81 -14.11 -15.74
N GLU A 71 -11.04 -15.14 -15.45
CA GLU A 71 -10.99 -16.37 -16.22
C GLU A 71 -12.35 -17.10 -16.21
N THR A 72 -12.99 -17.16 -15.05
CA THR A 72 -14.35 -17.69 -14.91
C THR A 72 -15.36 -16.89 -15.73
N LEU A 73 -15.25 -15.55 -15.70
CA LEU A 73 -16.09 -14.67 -16.51
C LEU A 73 -15.83 -14.88 -18.02
N LYS A 74 -14.58 -15.03 -18.44
CA LYS A 74 -14.21 -15.32 -19.83
C LYS A 74 -14.81 -16.66 -20.29
N ALA A 75 -14.73 -17.68 -19.46
CA ALA A 75 -15.27 -19.01 -19.77
C ALA A 75 -16.82 -19.07 -19.74
N ASN A 76 -17.44 -18.26 -18.88
CA ASN A 76 -18.89 -18.23 -18.70
C ASN A 76 -19.37 -16.77 -18.48
N LYS A 77 -19.68 -16.11 -19.59
CA LYS A 77 -19.99 -14.70 -19.67
C LYS A 77 -21.42 -14.40 -19.16
N THR A 78 -21.54 -14.21 -17.85
CA THR A 78 -22.78 -13.90 -17.15
C THR A 78 -22.66 -12.64 -16.30
N GLN A 79 -23.77 -11.95 -16.04
CA GLN A 79 -23.79 -10.79 -15.15
C GLN A 79 -23.37 -11.15 -13.72
N ALA A 80 -23.68 -12.35 -13.26
CA ALA A 80 -23.26 -12.82 -11.94
C ALA A 80 -21.71 -12.88 -11.82
N ASN A 81 -21.02 -13.32 -12.90
CA ASN A 81 -19.57 -13.38 -12.93
C ASN A 81 -18.95 -11.99 -13.06
N VAL A 82 -19.58 -11.05 -13.80
CA VAL A 82 -19.14 -9.63 -13.79
C VAL A 82 -19.25 -9.07 -12.37
N ASN A 83 -20.37 -9.28 -11.69
CA ASN A 83 -20.56 -8.81 -10.32
C ASN A 83 -19.54 -9.41 -9.33
N ALA A 84 -19.19 -10.70 -9.50
CA ALA A 84 -18.17 -11.35 -8.68
C ALA A 84 -16.76 -10.74 -8.92
N ALA A 85 -16.41 -10.50 -10.19
CA ALA A 85 -15.13 -9.87 -10.55
C ALA A 85 -15.05 -8.43 -10.02
N THR A 86 -16.14 -7.63 -10.10
CA THR A 86 -16.16 -6.26 -9.55
C THR A 86 -15.98 -6.22 -8.04
N VAL A 87 -16.55 -7.16 -7.29
CA VAL A 87 -16.33 -7.25 -5.84
C VAL A 87 -14.86 -7.53 -5.53
N THR A 88 -14.27 -8.52 -6.20
CA THR A 88 -12.86 -8.88 -5.95
C THR A 88 -11.90 -7.78 -6.41
N PHE A 89 -12.22 -7.08 -7.51
CA PHE A 89 -11.48 -5.90 -7.95
C PHE A 89 -11.43 -4.82 -6.85
N LEU A 90 -12.57 -4.47 -6.27
CA LEU A 90 -12.64 -3.46 -5.21
C LEU A 90 -11.90 -3.92 -3.94
N GLU A 91 -11.89 -5.22 -3.64
CA GLU A 91 -11.10 -5.77 -2.53
C GLU A 91 -9.60 -5.68 -2.81
N ALA A 92 -9.15 -5.99 -4.04
CA ALA A 92 -7.75 -5.86 -4.44
C ALA A 92 -7.31 -4.39 -4.45
N ARG A 93 -8.13 -3.49 -5.04
CA ARG A 93 -7.88 -2.05 -5.07
C ARG A 93 -7.70 -1.49 -3.67
N LYS A 94 -8.57 -1.83 -2.72
CA LYS A 94 -8.46 -1.43 -1.31
C LYS A 94 -7.09 -1.76 -0.71
N TRP A 95 -6.56 -2.96 -0.94
CA TRP A 95 -5.27 -3.35 -0.38
C TRP A 95 -4.10 -2.62 -1.03
N TRP A 96 -4.23 -2.27 -2.32
CA TRP A 96 -3.28 -1.41 -2.99
C TRP A 96 -3.28 -0.01 -2.37
N GLU A 97 -4.43 0.64 -2.26
CA GLU A 97 -4.55 1.97 -1.65
C GLU A 97 -4.07 2.00 -0.19
N MET A 98 -4.28 0.90 0.55
CA MET A 98 -3.75 0.76 1.91
C MET A 98 -2.24 0.50 1.96
N SER A 99 -1.55 0.36 0.83
CA SER A 99 -0.09 0.26 0.73
C SER A 99 0.61 1.58 0.40
N GLU A 100 -0.12 2.62 0.10
CA GLU A 100 0.39 3.89 -0.43
C GLU A 100 1.36 4.62 0.53
N ALA A 101 1.27 4.43 1.84
CA ALA A 101 2.25 4.97 2.79
C ALA A 101 3.61 4.24 2.77
N PHE A 102 3.80 3.22 1.93
CA PHE A 102 5.05 2.46 1.84
C PHE A 102 5.41 1.99 0.42
N LEU A 103 5.17 2.87 -0.55
CA LEU A 103 5.63 2.67 -1.94
C LEU A 103 7.14 2.86 -2.09
N PHE A 104 7.83 3.43 -1.09
CA PHE A 104 9.29 3.43 -1.05
C PHE A 104 9.83 1.99 -1.08
N GLY A 105 11.03 1.81 -1.59
CA GLY A 105 11.62 0.48 -1.75
C GLY A 105 11.10 -0.23 -2.99
N ALA A 106 10.56 -1.43 -2.88
CA ALA A 106 10.25 -2.30 -4.01
C ALA A 106 9.32 -1.66 -5.06
N ALA A 107 8.27 -0.96 -4.65
CA ALA A 107 7.33 -0.34 -5.59
C ALA A 107 8.03 0.74 -6.44
N SER A 108 8.84 1.58 -5.80
CA SER A 108 9.62 2.63 -6.46
C SER A 108 10.79 2.06 -7.26
N ASP A 109 11.61 1.18 -6.64
CA ASP A 109 12.86 0.69 -7.24
C ASP A 109 12.63 -0.16 -8.49
N PHE A 110 11.51 -0.87 -8.54
CA PHE A 110 11.13 -1.72 -9.69
C PHE A 110 10.09 -1.06 -10.61
N GLY A 111 9.69 0.18 -10.34
CA GLY A 111 8.70 0.90 -11.14
C GLY A 111 7.33 0.22 -11.15
N ILE A 112 6.95 -0.44 -10.06
CA ILE A 112 5.69 -1.20 -9.98
C ILE A 112 4.50 -0.25 -9.89
N ASP A 113 4.61 0.81 -9.09
CA ASP A 113 3.54 1.79 -8.91
C ASP A 113 3.05 2.35 -10.26
N PRO A 114 3.84 3.02 -11.11
CA PRO A 114 3.34 3.50 -12.40
C PRO A 114 2.96 2.39 -13.37
N HIS A 115 3.35 1.14 -13.13
CA HIS A 115 2.99 0.02 -13.97
C HIS A 115 1.57 -0.48 -13.70
N ILE A 116 1.15 -0.50 -12.44
CA ILE A 116 -0.14 -1.07 -12.03
C ILE A 116 -1.20 -0.02 -11.70
N ASP A 117 -0.82 1.25 -11.52
CA ASP A 117 -1.71 2.32 -11.05
C ASP A 117 -1.55 3.65 -11.82
N SER A 118 -1.33 3.60 -13.13
CA SER A 118 -1.32 4.79 -13.97
C SER A 118 -2.72 5.20 -14.41
N TRP A 119 -3.06 6.49 -14.17
CA TRP A 119 -4.31 7.11 -14.65
C TRP A 119 -4.06 8.51 -15.22
N PRO A 120 -4.97 9.03 -16.05
CA PRO A 120 -6.16 8.36 -16.60
C PRO A 120 -5.81 7.27 -17.63
N LEU A 121 -6.75 6.34 -17.84
CA LEU A 121 -6.65 5.38 -18.94
C LEU A 121 -6.57 6.12 -20.28
N ASP A 122 -5.67 5.69 -21.16
CA ASP A 122 -5.61 6.18 -22.56
C ASP A 122 -6.67 5.46 -23.41
N GLU A 123 -7.88 6.08 -23.50
CA GLU A 123 -8.98 5.48 -24.25
C GLU A 123 -8.70 5.38 -25.77
N ASP A 124 -7.88 6.28 -26.33
CA ASP A 124 -7.49 6.22 -27.75
C ASP A 124 -6.54 5.04 -27.98
N ALA A 125 -5.55 4.86 -27.12
CA ALA A 125 -4.66 3.69 -27.15
C ALA A 125 -5.45 2.39 -26.94
N PHE A 126 -6.42 2.37 -26.04
CA PHE A 126 -7.31 1.23 -25.83
C PHE A 126 -8.12 0.89 -27.08
N ASN A 127 -8.73 1.88 -27.72
CA ASN A 127 -9.47 1.67 -28.96
C ASN A 127 -8.58 1.15 -30.10
N ASN A 128 -7.35 1.64 -30.22
CA ASN A 128 -6.36 1.16 -31.17
C ASN A 128 -5.96 -0.29 -30.88
N LEU A 129 -5.81 -0.65 -29.61
CA LEU A 129 -5.55 -2.04 -29.16
C LEU A 129 -6.69 -2.95 -29.58
N MET A 130 -7.95 -2.59 -29.30
CA MET A 130 -9.13 -3.38 -29.69
C MET A 130 -9.27 -3.51 -31.21
N ALA A 131 -8.75 -2.57 -31.98
CA ALA A 131 -8.73 -2.63 -33.45
C ALA A 131 -7.53 -3.43 -34.02
N SER A 132 -6.65 -3.98 -33.17
CA SER A 132 -5.45 -4.72 -33.59
C SER A 132 -5.60 -6.23 -33.41
N PRO A 133 -6.00 -6.99 -34.46
CA PRO A 133 -6.17 -8.45 -34.35
C PRO A 133 -4.90 -9.19 -33.94
N ASN A 134 -3.73 -8.67 -34.33
CA ASN A 134 -2.45 -9.30 -33.99
C ASN A 134 -2.15 -9.17 -32.49
N MET A 135 -2.43 -8.00 -31.90
CA MET A 135 -2.22 -7.80 -30.47
C MET A 135 -3.23 -8.62 -29.66
N ILE A 136 -4.50 -8.62 -30.04
CA ILE A 136 -5.52 -9.45 -29.39
C ILE A 136 -5.15 -10.94 -29.47
N ALA A 137 -4.61 -11.40 -30.60
CA ALA A 137 -4.14 -12.77 -30.74
C ALA A 137 -2.91 -13.07 -29.84
N ALA A 138 -2.01 -12.12 -29.69
CA ALA A 138 -0.88 -12.24 -28.75
C ALA A 138 -1.37 -12.35 -27.29
N LEU A 139 -2.26 -11.44 -26.87
CA LEU A 139 -2.87 -11.47 -25.53
C LEU A 139 -3.72 -12.73 -25.28
N ALA A 140 -4.30 -13.32 -26.33
CA ALA A 140 -5.07 -14.56 -26.21
C ALA A 140 -4.19 -15.78 -25.87
N THR A 141 -2.90 -15.71 -26.16
CA THR A 141 -1.91 -16.77 -25.86
C THR A 141 -1.03 -16.43 -24.66
N ASP A 142 -1.30 -15.31 -24.00
CA ASP A 142 -0.59 -14.85 -22.82
C ASP A 142 -1.06 -15.66 -21.60
N GLU A 143 -0.35 -16.73 -21.25
CA GLU A 143 -0.73 -17.64 -20.16
C GLU A 143 -0.30 -17.12 -18.79
N ASP A 144 0.70 -16.25 -18.72
CA ASP A 144 1.32 -15.78 -17.47
C ASP A 144 1.22 -14.26 -17.23
N GLY A 145 0.81 -13.46 -18.23
CA GLY A 145 0.72 -12.00 -18.14
C GLY A 145 1.95 -11.26 -18.70
N THR A 146 2.98 -11.98 -19.15
CA THR A 146 4.23 -11.37 -19.64
C THR A 146 4.01 -10.55 -20.91
N VAL A 147 3.18 -11.04 -21.84
CA VAL A 147 2.89 -10.32 -23.10
C VAL A 147 2.20 -8.99 -22.80
N ALA A 148 1.24 -8.98 -21.89
CA ALA A 148 0.58 -7.73 -21.46
C ALA A 148 1.60 -6.78 -20.85
N GLY A 149 2.37 -7.23 -19.87
CA GLY A 149 3.32 -6.39 -19.14
C GLY A 149 4.46 -5.82 -20.00
N GLU A 150 4.89 -6.56 -21.03
CA GLU A 150 5.98 -6.12 -21.92
C GLU A 150 5.53 -5.28 -23.12
N GLN A 151 4.32 -5.52 -23.63
CA GLN A 151 3.89 -4.91 -24.89
C GLN A 151 2.87 -3.80 -24.74
N LEU A 152 2.18 -3.70 -23.59
CA LEU A 152 1.25 -2.62 -23.33
C LEU A 152 1.95 -1.48 -22.54
N GLY A 153 1.57 -0.24 -22.82
CA GLY A 153 2.02 0.89 -22.01
C GLY A 153 1.27 0.97 -20.68
N ASN A 154 1.88 1.62 -19.68
CA ASN A 154 1.31 1.75 -18.34
C ASN A 154 -0.14 2.26 -18.31
N ALA A 155 -0.49 3.18 -19.22
CA ALA A 155 -1.85 3.71 -19.35
C ALA A 155 -2.91 2.69 -19.83
N LEU A 156 -2.49 1.45 -20.15
CA LEU A 156 -3.36 0.32 -20.51
C LEU A 156 -3.21 -0.86 -19.54
N LEU A 157 -2.39 -0.74 -18.53
CA LEU A 157 -2.11 -1.81 -17.57
C LEU A 157 -2.81 -1.58 -16.22
N GLY A 158 -2.65 -2.52 -15.33
CA GLY A 158 -3.00 -2.40 -13.93
C GLY A 158 -4.49 -2.25 -13.64
N PHE A 159 -4.75 -1.58 -12.54
CA PHE A 159 -6.11 -1.42 -12.01
C PHE A 159 -7.04 -0.66 -12.96
N HIS A 160 -6.59 0.45 -13.57
CA HIS A 160 -7.48 1.32 -14.34
C HIS A 160 -7.90 0.73 -15.68
N GLY A 161 -7.06 -0.12 -16.30
CA GLY A 161 -7.45 -0.90 -17.47
C GLY A 161 -8.55 -1.91 -17.17
N ILE A 162 -8.47 -2.58 -16.01
CA ILE A 162 -9.48 -3.54 -15.55
C ILE A 162 -10.75 -2.82 -15.13
N GLU A 163 -10.62 -1.71 -14.38
CA GLU A 163 -11.73 -0.86 -13.94
C GLU A 163 -12.60 -0.41 -15.12
N PHE A 164 -11.96 0.09 -16.17
CA PHE A 164 -12.64 0.55 -17.39
C PHE A 164 -13.54 -0.52 -18.02
N ILE A 165 -13.12 -1.79 -17.99
CA ILE A 165 -13.92 -2.88 -18.53
C ILE A 165 -15.03 -3.31 -17.58
N LEU A 166 -14.75 -3.36 -16.27
CA LEU A 166 -15.69 -3.91 -15.30
C LEU A 166 -16.79 -2.94 -14.87
N PHE A 167 -16.56 -1.62 -14.97
CA PHE A 167 -17.48 -0.62 -14.43
C PHE A 167 -18.00 0.38 -15.48
N ARG A 168 -19.19 0.92 -15.24
CA ARG A 168 -19.78 2.08 -15.87
C ARG A 168 -20.60 2.86 -14.86
N GLU A 169 -20.37 4.18 -14.76
CA GLU A 169 -21.14 5.08 -13.89
C GLU A 169 -21.28 4.58 -12.44
N GLY A 170 -20.22 4.02 -11.89
CA GLY A 170 -20.19 3.50 -10.52
C GLY A 170 -20.87 2.13 -10.32
N GLN A 171 -21.32 1.46 -11.39
CA GLN A 171 -21.98 0.18 -11.36
C GLN A 171 -21.21 -0.89 -12.16
N PRO A 172 -21.37 -2.18 -11.82
CA PRO A 172 -20.88 -3.26 -12.68
C PRO A 172 -21.42 -3.10 -14.10
N ARG A 173 -20.53 -3.15 -15.11
CA ARG A 173 -20.93 -3.04 -16.52
C ARG A 173 -21.88 -4.16 -16.90
N ASN A 174 -22.83 -3.87 -17.80
CA ASN A 174 -23.69 -4.89 -18.37
C ASN A 174 -22.84 -5.89 -19.17
N VAL A 175 -22.99 -7.19 -18.89
CA VAL A 175 -22.20 -8.25 -19.51
C VAL A 175 -22.32 -8.25 -21.04
N THR A 176 -23.43 -7.77 -21.61
CA THR A 176 -23.63 -7.70 -23.07
C THR A 176 -22.76 -6.63 -23.74
N GLU A 177 -22.20 -5.69 -22.97
CA GLU A 177 -21.32 -4.62 -23.45
C GLU A 177 -19.84 -5.02 -23.41
N ILE A 178 -19.52 -6.14 -22.76
CA ILE A 178 -18.14 -6.66 -22.68
C ILE A 178 -17.92 -7.62 -23.84
N THR A 179 -17.05 -7.26 -24.79
CA THR A 179 -16.71 -8.10 -25.95
C THR A 179 -15.74 -9.24 -25.56
N ASP A 180 -15.54 -10.21 -26.45
CA ASP A 180 -14.59 -11.29 -26.23
C ASP A 180 -13.13 -10.79 -26.29
N ASP A 181 -12.86 -9.76 -27.09
CA ASP A 181 -11.54 -9.09 -27.15
C ASP A 181 -11.27 -8.32 -25.84
N MET A 182 -12.25 -7.62 -25.29
CA MET A 182 -12.16 -6.99 -23.96
C MET A 182 -11.89 -8.02 -22.86
N MET A 183 -12.53 -9.21 -22.93
CA MET A 183 -12.27 -10.30 -21.98
C MET A 183 -10.85 -10.85 -22.13
N THR A 184 -10.35 -10.95 -23.35
CA THR A 184 -8.97 -11.38 -23.59
C THR A 184 -7.98 -10.39 -22.99
N TYR A 185 -8.19 -9.10 -23.21
CA TYR A 185 -7.36 -8.04 -22.68
C TYR A 185 -7.34 -8.04 -21.14
N ILE A 186 -8.50 -8.02 -20.46
CA ILE A 186 -8.50 -7.89 -18.99
C ILE A 186 -7.96 -9.14 -18.29
N VAL A 187 -8.06 -10.33 -18.88
CA VAL A 187 -7.45 -11.54 -18.30
C VAL A 187 -5.92 -11.44 -18.38
N ALA A 188 -5.35 -11.03 -19.52
CA ALA A 188 -3.91 -10.84 -19.66
C ALA A 188 -3.38 -9.74 -18.71
N VAL A 189 -4.04 -8.56 -18.68
CA VAL A 189 -3.69 -7.46 -17.79
C VAL A 189 -3.82 -7.84 -16.30
N SER A 190 -4.83 -8.64 -15.93
CA SER A 190 -4.97 -9.08 -14.54
C SER A 190 -3.87 -10.07 -14.09
N ARG A 191 -3.35 -10.89 -15.01
CA ARG A 191 -2.22 -11.77 -14.73
C ARG A 191 -0.93 -10.97 -14.51
N ASP A 192 -0.67 -9.94 -15.33
CA ASP A 192 0.44 -9.01 -15.12
C ASP A 192 0.29 -8.26 -13.78
N LEU A 193 -0.90 -7.71 -13.48
CA LEU A 193 -1.18 -7.07 -12.19
C LEU A 193 -0.88 -8.01 -11.01
N ARG A 194 -1.35 -9.27 -11.05
CA ARG A 194 -1.04 -10.27 -10.03
C ARG A 194 0.47 -10.48 -9.89
N ASN A 195 1.19 -10.59 -10.99
CA ASN A 195 2.64 -10.79 -10.97
C ASN A 195 3.36 -9.63 -10.26
N ARG A 196 2.96 -8.38 -10.52
CA ARG A 196 3.52 -7.21 -9.83
C ARG A 196 3.17 -7.19 -8.34
N CYS A 197 1.97 -7.62 -7.98
CA CYS A 197 1.57 -7.74 -6.58
C CYS A 197 2.33 -8.86 -5.85
N PHE A 198 2.60 -9.99 -6.51
CA PHE A 198 3.48 -11.04 -6.00
C PHE A 198 4.93 -10.56 -5.87
N GLN A 199 5.42 -9.77 -6.84
CA GLN A 199 6.73 -9.15 -6.78
C GLN A 199 6.86 -8.26 -5.53
N LEU A 200 5.84 -7.45 -5.20
CA LEU A 200 5.80 -6.65 -3.97
C LEU A 200 5.86 -7.52 -2.71
N GLU A 201 5.00 -8.54 -2.61
CA GLU A 201 4.97 -9.42 -1.44
C GLU A 201 6.32 -10.12 -1.24
N VAL A 202 6.87 -10.73 -2.28
CA VAL A 202 8.16 -11.46 -2.21
C VAL A 202 9.32 -10.50 -1.92
N SER A 203 9.28 -9.29 -2.48
CA SER A 203 10.32 -8.30 -2.26
C SER A 203 10.36 -7.80 -0.81
N TRP A 204 9.21 -7.68 -0.16
CA TRP A 204 9.16 -7.22 1.21
C TRP A 204 9.33 -8.35 2.23
N ASN A 205 8.69 -9.50 2.01
CA ASN A 205 8.56 -10.58 2.99
C ASN A 205 9.39 -11.80 2.63
N ALA A 206 10.47 -12.04 3.36
CA ALA A 206 11.30 -13.24 3.20
C ALA A 206 10.52 -14.56 3.42
N ASP A 207 9.40 -14.51 4.18
CA ASP A 207 8.52 -15.64 4.46
C ASP A 207 7.30 -15.71 3.52
N ALA A 208 7.30 -14.97 2.39
CA ALA A 208 6.27 -15.05 1.38
C ALA A 208 6.07 -16.50 0.88
N PRO A 209 4.87 -16.87 0.38
CA PRO A 209 4.59 -18.21 -0.12
C PRO A 209 5.61 -18.69 -1.16
N GLN A 210 6.03 -19.96 -1.05
CA GLN A 210 7.04 -20.50 -1.96
C GLN A 210 6.57 -20.46 -3.43
N ALA A 211 5.27 -20.69 -3.68
CA ALA A 211 4.72 -20.61 -5.03
C ALA A 211 4.87 -19.21 -5.66
N HIS A 212 4.76 -18.14 -4.86
CA HIS A 212 4.97 -16.77 -5.34
C HIS A 212 6.46 -16.52 -5.66
N LYS A 213 7.35 -17.02 -4.80
CA LYS A 213 8.81 -16.95 -5.04
C LYS A 213 9.22 -17.70 -6.31
N ASP A 214 8.71 -18.91 -6.47
CA ASP A 214 8.99 -19.75 -7.65
C ASP A 214 8.51 -19.04 -8.93
N LEU A 215 7.34 -18.41 -8.91
CA LEU A 215 6.85 -17.64 -10.06
C LEU A 215 7.72 -16.40 -10.35
N MET A 216 8.18 -15.69 -9.31
CA MET A 216 9.08 -14.54 -9.51
C MET A 216 10.42 -14.95 -10.10
N GLU A 217 10.95 -16.13 -9.71
CA GLU A 217 12.16 -16.69 -10.30
C GLU A 217 11.91 -17.12 -11.77
N GLU A 218 10.79 -17.78 -12.08
CA GLU A 218 10.41 -18.19 -13.43
C GLU A 218 10.25 -17.00 -14.38
N LEU A 219 9.67 -15.90 -13.90
CA LEU A 219 9.47 -14.65 -14.65
C LEU A 219 10.71 -13.72 -14.62
N GLU A 220 11.80 -14.12 -13.98
CA GLU A 220 13.05 -13.36 -13.85
C GLU A 220 12.85 -11.97 -13.21
N PHE A 221 11.89 -11.82 -12.28
CA PHE A 221 11.65 -10.56 -11.58
C PHE A 221 12.63 -10.34 -10.43
N ASN A 222 13.22 -9.15 -10.38
CA ASN A 222 14.02 -8.73 -9.23
C ASN A 222 13.11 -8.57 -7.99
N THR A 223 13.57 -9.13 -6.86
CA THR A 223 12.81 -9.10 -5.59
C THR A 223 13.69 -8.71 -4.39
N THR A 224 14.94 -8.28 -4.64
CA THR A 224 15.89 -7.97 -3.58
C THR A 224 16.47 -6.58 -3.73
N VAL A 225 16.92 -6.02 -2.62
CA VAL A 225 17.52 -4.68 -2.57
C VAL A 225 18.81 -4.66 -3.38
N ASN A 226 18.88 -3.80 -4.41
CA ASN A 226 20.05 -3.63 -5.27
C ASN A 226 20.57 -4.94 -5.92
N GLY A 227 19.72 -5.96 -6.09
CA GLY A 227 20.12 -7.27 -6.59
C GLY A 227 21.03 -8.06 -5.64
N GLY A 228 21.02 -7.72 -4.36
CA GLY A 228 21.72 -8.45 -3.29
C GLY A 228 20.89 -9.61 -2.72
N ASP A 229 21.20 -10.00 -1.47
CA ASP A 229 20.53 -11.13 -0.83
C ASP A 229 19.32 -10.74 0.03
N ASN A 230 19.18 -9.45 0.41
CA ASN A 230 18.19 -8.99 1.36
C ASN A 230 16.88 -8.59 0.67
N THR A 231 15.76 -9.06 1.21
CA THR A 231 14.45 -8.43 0.96
C THR A 231 14.39 -7.03 1.60
N TYR A 232 13.43 -6.21 1.21
CA TYR A 232 13.25 -4.86 1.79
C TYR A 232 12.92 -4.92 3.29
N GLY A 233 12.18 -5.92 3.74
CA GLY A 233 11.92 -6.12 5.16
C GLY A 233 13.19 -6.49 5.95
N VAL A 234 14.01 -7.40 5.43
CA VAL A 234 15.32 -7.74 6.03
C VAL A 234 16.22 -6.51 6.05
N ASN A 235 16.29 -5.77 4.94
CA ASN A 235 17.05 -4.54 4.83
C ASN A 235 16.70 -3.51 5.93
N MET A 236 15.40 -3.36 6.27
CA MET A 236 14.97 -2.48 7.37
C MET A 236 15.30 -3.04 8.75
N THR A 237 15.12 -4.34 8.97
CA THR A 237 15.39 -4.96 10.29
C THR A 237 16.88 -5.10 10.59
N GLU A 238 17.73 -5.04 9.59
CA GLU A 238 19.20 -5.06 9.71
C GLU A 238 19.84 -3.66 9.64
N ALA A 239 19.07 -2.61 9.89
CA ALA A 239 19.58 -1.24 9.87
C ALA A 239 20.85 -1.08 10.73
N GLY A 240 21.90 -0.50 10.15
CA GLY A 240 23.23 -0.35 10.74
C GLY A 240 24.14 -1.57 10.61
N GLN A 241 23.69 -2.65 9.95
CA GLN A 241 24.51 -3.81 9.61
C GLN A 241 25.05 -3.71 8.18
N ALA A 242 26.09 -4.48 7.90
CA ALA A 242 26.62 -4.58 6.54
C ALA A 242 25.57 -5.24 5.63
N GLY A 243 25.28 -4.63 4.49
CA GLY A 243 24.27 -5.08 3.53
C GLY A 243 22.95 -4.32 3.63
N SER A 244 22.68 -3.60 4.73
CA SER A 244 21.52 -2.71 4.81
C SER A 244 21.82 -1.34 4.20
N THR A 245 20.84 -0.79 3.47
CA THR A 245 20.86 0.59 2.98
C THR A 245 20.54 1.61 4.06
N PHE A 246 19.93 1.18 5.17
CA PHE A 246 19.65 2.02 6.32
C PHE A 246 20.88 2.07 7.26
N ALA A 247 21.49 3.24 7.39
CA ALA A 247 22.64 3.41 8.26
C ALA A 247 22.30 3.23 9.75
N THR A 248 21.06 3.53 10.14
CA THR A 248 20.54 3.42 11.51
C THR A 248 19.05 3.08 11.50
N PHE A 249 18.53 2.58 12.63
CA PHE A 249 17.07 2.43 12.80
C PHE A 249 16.32 3.77 12.76
N THR A 250 16.97 4.88 13.09
CA THR A 250 16.39 6.22 12.91
C THR A 250 16.08 6.50 11.45
N ASN A 251 17.00 6.17 10.54
CA ASN A 251 16.74 6.32 9.11
C ASN A 251 15.62 5.42 8.61
N ALA A 252 15.44 4.23 9.21
CA ALA A 252 14.29 3.39 8.90
C ALA A 252 12.96 4.00 9.39
N LEU A 253 12.93 4.62 10.60
CA LEU A 253 11.73 5.35 11.08
C LEU A 253 11.46 6.61 10.25
N GLU A 254 12.51 7.32 9.82
CA GLU A 254 12.39 8.47 8.91
C GLU A 254 11.76 8.05 7.57
N ALA A 255 12.14 6.91 7.01
CA ALA A 255 11.56 6.40 5.77
C ALA A 255 10.06 6.05 5.92
N ILE A 256 9.64 5.50 7.07
CA ILE A 256 8.21 5.26 7.36
C ILE A 256 7.45 6.59 7.39
N ALA A 257 8.00 7.61 8.06
CA ALA A 257 7.37 8.93 8.13
C ALA A 257 7.35 9.65 6.77
N ASP A 258 8.40 9.45 5.94
CA ASP A 258 8.45 9.97 4.57
C ASP A 258 7.33 9.37 3.70
N GLY A 259 7.15 8.06 3.71
CA GLY A 259 6.06 7.44 2.98
C GLY A 259 4.68 7.96 3.41
N CYS A 260 4.49 8.22 4.71
CA CYS A 260 3.25 8.85 5.20
C CYS A 260 3.10 10.30 4.72
N LEU A 261 4.20 11.06 4.66
CA LEU A 261 4.23 12.43 4.15
C LEU A 261 3.89 12.45 2.66
N ASP A 262 4.54 11.58 1.87
CA ASP A 262 4.43 11.55 0.42
C ASP A 262 3.00 11.28 -0.02
N ILE A 263 2.34 10.26 0.54
CA ILE A 263 0.95 9.98 0.16
C ILE A 263 -0.03 11.04 0.67
N ALA A 264 0.20 11.65 1.84
CA ALA A 264 -0.65 12.75 2.30
C ALA A 264 -0.56 13.96 1.37
N ASP A 265 0.66 14.31 0.90
CA ASP A 265 0.87 15.35 -0.11
C ASP A 265 0.23 14.99 -1.44
N GLU A 266 0.41 13.76 -1.93
CA GLU A 266 -0.15 13.31 -3.19
C GLU A 266 -1.67 13.36 -3.19
N VAL A 267 -2.35 12.89 -2.14
CA VAL A 267 -3.81 12.98 -2.02
C VAL A 267 -4.24 14.45 -2.03
N GLY A 268 -3.55 15.31 -1.28
CA GLY A 268 -3.88 16.74 -1.22
C GLY A 268 -3.61 17.48 -2.52
N THR A 269 -2.40 17.35 -3.09
CA THR A 269 -1.96 18.17 -4.22
C THR A 269 -2.35 17.60 -5.57
N SER A 270 -2.31 16.28 -5.75
CA SER A 270 -2.50 15.61 -7.03
C SER A 270 -3.86 14.95 -7.15
N LYS A 271 -4.18 13.95 -6.31
CA LYS A 271 -5.39 13.14 -6.47
C LYS A 271 -6.67 13.97 -6.29
N ILE A 272 -6.75 14.85 -5.31
CA ILE A 272 -7.86 15.80 -5.12
C ILE A 272 -7.53 17.13 -5.79
N GLY A 273 -6.32 17.65 -5.56
CA GLY A 273 -5.97 19.04 -5.84
C GLY A 273 -6.04 19.41 -7.33
N LYS A 274 -5.50 18.59 -8.23
CA LYS A 274 -5.50 18.91 -9.68
C LYS A 274 -6.90 19.09 -10.22
N CYS A 275 -7.83 18.18 -9.86
CA CYS A 275 -9.21 18.30 -10.29
C CYS A 275 -9.92 19.49 -9.61
N HIS A 276 -9.78 19.64 -8.29
CA HIS A 276 -10.48 20.69 -7.54
C HIS A 276 -10.05 22.09 -7.95
N THR A 277 -8.76 22.32 -8.16
CA THR A 277 -8.21 23.63 -8.56
C THR A 277 -8.45 23.95 -10.04
N GLY A 278 -8.82 22.96 -10.85
CA GLY A 278 -8.97 23.08 -12.29
C GLY A 278 -7.65 23.02 -13.06
N GLU A 279 -6.56 22.60 -12.44
CA GLU A 279 -5.27 22.36 -13.10
C GLU A 279 -5.39 21.26 -14.15
N ASP A 280 -6.01 20.12 -13.77
CA ASP A 280 -6.35 19.03 -14.67
C ASP A 280 -7.63 18.34 -14.23
N VAL A 281 -8.76 18.69 -14.81
CA VAL A 281 -10.07 18.12 -14.48
C VAL A 281 -10.26 16.69 -14.99
N THR A 282 -9.33 16.18 -15.78
CA THR A 282 -9.33 14.81 -16.29
C THR A 282 -8.54 13.85 -15.39
N TYR A 283 -7.78 14.40 -14.44
CA TYR A 283 -6.93 13.64 -13.51
C TYR A 283 -7.74 13.01 -12.37
N VAL A 284 -8.85 12.34 -12.71
CA VAL A 284 -9.70 11.67 -11.74
C VAL A 284 -9.28 10.20 -11.64
N GLU A 285 -8.86 9.81 -10.45
CA GLU A 285 -8.62 8.42 -10.11
C GLU A 285 -9.96 7.68 -9.92
N SER A 286 -10.04 6.41 -10.37
CA SER A 286 -11.24 5.56 -10.25
C SER A 286 -12.54 6.19 -10.79
N PRO A 287 -12.54 6.77 -12.02
CA PRO A 287 -13.70 7.49 -12.55
C PRO A 287 -14.85 6.54 -12.95
N TYR A 288 -14.56 5.30 -13.33
CA TYR A 288 -15.54 4.36 -13.86
C TYR A 288 -16.29 3.62 -12.74
N SER A 289 -15.59 3.24 -11.68
CA SER A 289 -16.16 2.66 -10.44
C SER A 289 -16.76 3.72 -9.53
N GLN A 290 -16.34 4.99 -9.71
CA GLN A 290 -16.69 6.14 -8.86
C GLN A 290 -16.26 5.95 -7.39
N LYS A 291 -15.08 5.31 -7.17
CA LYS A 291 -14.56 4.98 -5.85
C LYS A 291 -13.46 5.89 -5.34
N SER A 292 -13.11 6.95 -6.06
CA SER A 292 -12.02 7.88 -5.69
C SER A 292 -12.03 8.28 -4.20
N ILE A 293 -13.20 8.61 -3.62
CA ILE A 293 -13.32 8.99 -2.20
C ILE A 293 -12.95 7.81 -1.28
N THR A 294 -13.25 6.58 -1.68
CA THR A 294 -12.87 5.37 -0.94
C THR A 294 -11.37 5.16 -1.03
N ASP A 295 -10.80 5.36 -2.21
CA ASP A 295 -9.38 5.20 -2.48
C ASP A 295 -8.57 6.22 -1.65
N PHE A 296 -8.94 7.50 -1.67
CA PHE A 296 -8.32 8.53 -0.83
C PHE A 296 -8.41 8.22 0.67
N TYR A 297 -9.56 7.69 1.12
CA TYR A 297 -9.73 7.27 2.52
C TYR A 297 -8.80 6.11 2.88
N ASP A 298 -8.64 5.14 1.99
CA ASP A 298 -7.75 4.00 2.19
C ASP A 298 -6.26 4.44 2.14
N ASN A 299 -5.91 5.46 1.35
CA ASN A 299 -4.58 6.09 1.41
C ASN A 299 -4.28 6.66 2.81
N ILE A 300 -5.18 7.43 3.40
CA ILE A 300 -4.96 7.97 4.75
C ILE A 300 -5.04 6.85 5.81
N THR A 301 -5.79 5.78 5.56
CA THR A 301 -5.79 4.58 6.42
C THR A 301 -4.40 3.91 6.44
N SER A 302 -3.67 3.91 5.32
CA SER A 302 -2.28 3.40 5.27
C SER A 302 -1.36 4.19 6.21
N ILE A 303 -1.49 5.53 6.23
CA ILE A 303 -0.76 6.41 7.17
C ILE A 303 -1.12 6.06 8.62
N LYS A 304 -2.42 5.94 8.92
CA LYS A 304 -2.88 5.59 10.26
C LYS A 304 -2.30 4.25 10.74
N ASN A 305 -2.29 3.24 9.87
CA ASN A 305 -1.72 1.94 10.19
C ASN A 305 -0.21 2.00 10.43
N ALA A 306 0.52 2.73 9.59
CA ALA A 306 1.97 2.94 9.76
C ALA A 306 2.29 3.69 11.06
N TYR A 307 1.56 4.74 11.38
CA TYR A 307 1.78 5.57 12.57
C TYR A 307 1.41 4.87 13.87
N MET A 308 0.30 4.11 13.90
CA MET A 308 -0.29 3.49 15.08
C MET A 308 0.25 2.08 15.40
N GLY A 309 1.21 1.55 14.62
CA GLY A 309 1.83 0.24 14.89
C GLY A 309 1.02 -0.96 14.41
N GLY A 310 0.30 -0.82 13.29
CA GLY A 310 -0.37 -1.90 12.61
C GLY A 310 -1.82 -1.63 12.22
N MET A 311 -2.38 -2.54 11.44
CA MET A 311 -3.80 -2.56 11.13
C MET A 311 -4.63 -2.69 12.42
N GLU A 312 -5.81 -2.11 12.45
CA GLU A 312 -6.63 -1.96 13.66
C GLU A 312 -6.79 -3.27 14.48
N SER A 313 -6.97 -4.40 13.80
CA SER A 313 -7.12 -5.71 14.44
C SER A 313 -5.83 -6.33 14.99
N GLN A 314 -4.65 -5.81 14.59
CA GLN A 314 -3.32 -6.36 14.90
C GLN A 314 -2.39 -5.33 15.55
N ARG A 315 -2.90 -4.15 15.83
CA ARG A 315 -2.16 -2.99 16.34
C ARG A 315 -1.56 -3.27 17.72
N ASP A 316 -0.28 -2.94 17.86
CA ASP A 316 0.38 -2.79 19.16
C ASP A 316 0.88 -1.36 19.29
N GLU A 317 0.08 -0.52 19.93
CA GLU A 317 0.41 0.90 20.12
C GLU A 317 1.69 1.13 20.94
N ALA A 318 2.09 0.18 21.80
CA ALA A 318 3.32 0.29 22.56
C ALA A 318 4.58 0.22 21.66
N LEU A 319 4.46 -0.43 20.51
CA LEU A 319 5.53 -0.60 19.52
C LEU A 319 5.20 0.19 18.25
N SER A 320 4.94 1.49 18.37
CA SER A 320 4.47 2.34 17.28
C SER A 320 5.23 3.68 17.21
N LEU A 321 5.18 4.33 16.06
CA LEU A 321 5.62 5.73 15.93
C LEU A 321 4.84 6.63 16.88
N HIS A 322 3.52 6.41 17.01
CA HIS A 322 2.65 7.11 17.95
C HIS A 322 3.25 7.15 19.36
N THR A 323 3.51 5.98 19.97
CA THR A 323 4.03 5.94 21.34
C THR A 323 5.44 6.50 21.42
N TYR A 324 6.29 6.25 20.42
CA TYR A 324 7.64 6.78 20.37
C TYR A 324 7.66 8.32 20.33
N ILE A 325 6.84 8.94 19.49
CA ILE A 325 6.70 10.40 19.41
C ILE A 325 6.05 10.95 20.69
N LYS A 326 4.98 10.33 21.17
CA LYS A 326 4.27 10.74 22.40
C LYS A 326 5.18 10.81 23.62
N ASP A 327 6.08 9.84 23.78
CA ASP A 327 7.00 9.77 24.93
C ASP A 327 8.07 10.86 24.86
N ASN A 328 8.39 11.37 23.68
CA ASN A 328 9.42 12.38 23.45
C ASN A 328 8.87 13.79 23.17
N ASN A 329 7.70 13.88 22.54
CA ASN A 329 7.01 15.13 22.15
C ASN A 329 5.49 14.89 22.06
N LYS A 330 4.84 14.91 23.22
CA LYS A 330 3.40 14.65 23.33
C LYS A 330 2.52 15.63 22.53
N GLU A 331 2.97 16.87 22.36
CA GLU A 331 2.22 17.88 21.61
C GLU A 331 2.21 17.53 20.11
N LEU A 332 3.35 17.13 19.57
CA LEU A 332 3.47 16.70 18.18
C LEU A 332 2.65 15.42 17.92
N ASP A 333 2.70 14.46 18.84
CA ASP A 333 1.86 13.26 18.71
C ASP A 333 0.37 13.57 18.67
N THR A 334 -0.10 14.45 19.56
CA THR A 334 -1.49 14.90 19.56
C THR A 334 -1.85 15.60 18.24
N LYS A 335 -0.94 16.41 17.69
CA LYS A 335 -1.11 17.08 16.39
C LYS A 335 -1.22 16.05 15.26
N ALA A 336 -0.37 15.03 15.26
CA ALA A 336 -0.37 13.98 14.24
C ALA A 336 -1.67 13.16 14.25
N LEU A 337 -2.12 12.71 15.42
CA LEU A 337 -3.39 11.99 15.54
C LEU A 337 -4.59 12.82 15.07
N ASN A 338 -4.63 14.10 15.46
CA ASN A 338 -5.71 15.00 15.02
C ASN A 338 -5.69 15.25 13.52
N ALA A 339 -4.51 15.39 12.91
CA ALA A 339 -4.38 15.60 11.45
C ALA A 339 -4.85 14.36 10.68
N ILE A 340 -4.46 13.14 11.10
CA ILE A 340 -4.94 11.89 10.50
C ILE A 340 -6.47 11.80 10.57
N GLU A 341 -7.07 11.98 11.74
CA GLU A 341 -8.53 11.88 11.90
C GLU A 341 -9.28 13.01 11.15
N ASN A 342 -8.69 14.21 11.06
CA ASN A 342 -9.27 15.30 10.29
C ASN A 342 -9.28 15.00 8.80
N ALA A 343 -8.16 14.52 8.22
CA ALA A 343 -8.07 14.16 6.82
C ALA A 343 -9.08 13.05 6.48
N MET A 344 -9.14 11.97 7.27
CA MET A 344 -10.12 10.89 7.10
C MET A 344 -11.57 11.41 7.15
N THR A 345 -11.88 12.29 8.11
CA THR A 345 -13.22 12.86 8.26
C THR A 345 -13.61 13.76 7.09
N LYS A 346 -12.68 14.61 6.62
CA LYS A 346 -12.92 15.52 5.50
C LYS A 346 -13.09 14.76 4.18
N ILE A 347 -12.28 13.72 3.93
CA ILE A 347 -12.44 12.85 2.76
C ILE A 347 -13.80 12.16 2.78
N GLN A 348 -14.23 11.59 3.90
CA GLN A 348 -15.55 10.96 4.01
C GLN A 348 -16.72 11.94 3.82
N ALA A 349 -16.53 13.21 4.15
CA ALA A 349 -17.53 14.25 3.99
C ALA A 349 -17.61 14.81 2.56
N MET A 350 -16.69 14.42 1.66
CA MET A 350 -16.72 14.86 0.26
C MET A 350 -18.02 14.46 -0.41
N LYS A 351 -18.53 15.36 -1.24
CA LYS A 351 -19.72 15.10 -2.05
C LYS A 351 -19.44 14.05 -3.13
N ALA A 352 -20.15 12.95 -3.09
CA ALA A 352 -19.99 11.83 -4.00
C ALA A 352 -20.91 11.92 -5.24
N PRO A 353 -20.49 11.37 -6.39
CA PRO A 353 -19.16 10.83 -6.65
C PRO A 353 -18.15 11.95 -6.99
N PHE A 354 -16.87 11.76 -6.65
CA PHE A 354 -15.83 12.76 -6.84
C PHE A 354 -15.73 13.24 -8.30
N VAL A 355 -15.79 12.33 -9.26
CA VAL A 355 -15.74 12.63 -10.70
C VAL A 355 -16.78 13.66 -11.16
N GLN A 356 -17.91 13.81 -10.44
CA GLN A 356 -18.96 14.79 -10.74
C GLN A 356 -18.87 16.03 -9.85
N PHE A 357 -18.27 15.92 -8.68
CA PHE A 357 -18.30 16.96 -7.65
C PHE A 357 -16.91 17.39 -7.17
N TYR A 358 -15.86 17.15 -7.96
CA TYR A 358 -14.50 17.56 -7.62
C TYR A 358 -14.36 19.09 -7.35
N ALA A 359 -15.22 19.92 -7.92
CA ALA A 359 -15.23 21.37 -7.68
C ALA A 359 -16.07 21.79 -6.44
N ASP A 360 -16.72 20.84 -5.73
CA ASP A 360 -17.50 21.14 -4.51
C ASP A 360 -16.56 21.60 -3.39
N ALA A 361 -17.05 22.49 -2.51
CA ALA A 361 -16.26 23.02 -1.41
C ALA A 361 -15.71 21.92 -0.48
N SER A 362 -16.44 20.80 -0.33
CA SER A 362 -15.99 19.67 0.49
C SER A 362 -14.72 18.99 -0.03
N ALA A 363 -14.47 19.03 -1.35
CA ALA A 363 -13.20 18.55 -1.92
C ALA A 363 -12.03 19.47 -1.53
N GLY A 364 -12.24 20.79 -1.53
CA GLY A 364 -11.25 21.77 -1.07
C GLY A 364 -10.90 21.58 0.42
N GLU A 365 -11.91 21.33 1.27
CA GLU A 365 -11.68 21.05 2.69
C GLU A 365 -10.89 19.75 2.91
N ALA A 366 -11.11 18.72 2.12
CA ALA A 366 -10.36 17.46 2.17
C ALA A 366 -8.91 17.66 1.66
N MET A 367 -8.75 18.39 0.57
CA MET A 367 -7.44 18.76 0.02
C MET A 367 -6.57 19.47 1.08
N GLU A 368 -7.09 20.53 1.70
CA GLU A 368 -6.40 21.27 2.76
C GLU A 368 -6.05 20.38 3.96
N ALA A 369 -6.96 19.50 4.38
CA ALA A 369 -6.72 18.59 5.49
C ALA A 369 -5.60 17.56 5.20
N CYS A 370 -5.45 17.10 3.95
CA CYS A 370 -4.36 16.22 3.54
C CYS A 370 -3.02 16.97 3.47
N GLN A 371 -3.02 18.22 3.01
CA GLN A 371 -1.82 19.08 3.02
C GLN A 371 -1.36 19.38 4.47
N ASP A 372 -2.29 19.70 5.37
CA ASP A 372 -2.00 19.85 6.80
C ASP A 372 -1.40 18.57 7.40
N LEU A 373 -1.91 17.40 7.00
CA LEU A 373 -1.37 16.10 7.44
C LEU A 373 0.06 15.87 6.92
N SER A 374 0.33 16.19 5.66
CA SER A 374 1.68 16.11 5.08
C SER A 374 2.68 16.97 5.87
N ASP A 375 2.32 18.25 6.16
CA ASP A 375 3.15 19.14 6.96
C ASP A 375 3.45 18.56 8.36
N VAL A 376 2.45 17.93 8.98
CA VAL A 376 2.61 17.32 10.30
C VAL A 376 3.50 16.07 10.23
N MET A 377 3.41 15.26 9.18
CA MET A 377 4.30 14.11 9.00
C MET A 377 5.75 14.53 8.76
N ALA A 378 5.97 15.66 8.09
CA ALA A 378 7.30 16.29 7.98
C ALA A 378 7.86 16.70 9.36
N GLU A 379 7.03 17.26 10.25
CA GLU A 379 7.44 17.56 11.64
C GLU A 379 7.78 16.27 12.41
N VAL A 380 6.99 15.19 12.25
CA VAL A 380 7.24 13.87 12.86
C VAL A 380 8.60 13.33 12.39
N LYS A 381 8.87 13.31 11.09
CA LYS A 381 10.16 12.92 10.53
C LYS A 381 11.32 13.71 11.15
N ALA A 382 11.19 15.04 11.19
CA ALA A 382 12.22 15.92 11.74
C ALA A 382 12.45 15.72 13.26
N GLU A 383 11.48 15.18 14.00
CA GLU A 383 11.59 14.94 15.43
C GLU A 383 12.54 13.78 15.76
N PHE A 384 12.62 12.74 14.91
CA PHE A 384 13.52 11.59 15.12
C PHE A 384 14.99 12.05 15.28
N ALA A 385 15.46 12.92 14.39
CA ALA A 385 16.81 13.46 14.48
C ALA A 385 17.04 14.35 15.72
N LYS A 386 16.01 14.96 16.31
CA LYS A 386 16.09 15.73 17.55
C LYS A 386 16.16 14.82 18.77
N ILE A 387 15.40 13.70 18.75
CA ILE A 387 15.41 12.71 19.82
C ILE A 387 16.80 12.09 19.95
N ASP A 388 17.46 11.77 18.84
CA ASP A 388 18.81 11.15 18.83
C ASP A 388 19.91 12.08 19.35
N ARG A 389 19.67 13.37 19.45
CA ARG A 389 20.64 14.36 19.98
C ARG A 389 20.48 14.62 21.48
N LYS A 390 19.40 14.11 22.09
CA LYS A 390 19.13 14.26 23.54
C LYS A 390 19.83 13.16 24.34
#